data_3ad2a71258254b712252617be4f56bdc
#
_entry.id   3ad2a71258254b712252617be4f56bdc
#
_cell.length_a   1.000
_cell.length_b   1.000
_cell.length_c   1.000
_cell.angle_alpha   90.00
_cell.angle_beta   90.00
_cell.angle_gamma   90.00
#
_symmetry.space_group_name_H-M   'P 1'
#
loop_
_entity.id
_entity.type
_entity.pdbx_description
1 polymer ?
#
loop_
_entity_poly.entity_id
_entity_poly.type
_entity_poly.pdbx_seq_one_letter_code
_entity_poly.pdbx_strand_id
1 'polypeptide(L)'
;MADGHKTPSELVDYMIKTGIDKATKPLFKLILLGIFGGAFIALGGAGNIISGSTLVKTDPGLAKFVGACVFPVGLIMVVILGSELFTSNCLLTVAYTNKKISFTQLIRNIVIVYLFNYVGSFIVSYITVKGGSFNSDSLAYLQDIATHKVHASAYALFIKGILCNVLVCGAVLLSYTAKDIIGKLFGAWFPIMLFVLIGYDHSIANMFYLTATKLVDTSFEISSILYNLFYVTLGNIVGGMAIGLPLYFCYYKKQD
;
A
#
# COMPACT_ATOMS: atom_id res chain seq x y z
N MET A 1 30.28 -1.00 18.58
CA MET A 1 29.79 -0.76 17.21
C MET A 1 28.37 -0.25 17.33
N ALA A 2 28.02 0.88 16.73
CA ALA A 2 26.62 1.32 16.77
C ALA A 2 25.79 0.30 15.97
N ASP A 3 24.74 -0.26 16.60
CA ASP A 3 23.86 -1.21 15.97
C ASP A 3 23.32 -0.64 14.66
N GLY A 4 23.46 -1.39 13.56
CA GLY A 4 23.01 -0.98 12.21
C GLY A 4 21.50 -0.82 12.06
N HIS A 5 20.73 -1.09 13.13
CA HIS A 5 19.27 -1.02 13.17
C HIS A 5 18.75 -0.50 14.51
N LYS A 6 17.47 -0.09 14.56
CA LYS A 6 16.79 0.25 15.81
C LYS A 6 16.34 -1.02 16.54
N THR A 7 16.42 -1.01 17.85
CA THR A 7 15.80 -2.05 18.70
C THR A 7 14.26 -2.00 18.58
N PRO A 8 13.54 -3.06 18.96
CA PRO A 8 12.08 -3.05 18.94
C PRO A 8 11.45 -1.93 19.79
N SER A 9 12.03 -1.56 20.92
CA SER A 9 11.56 -0.43 21.73
C SER A 9 11.77 0.91 21.02
N GLU A 10 12.96 1.16 20.47
CA GLU A 10 13.24 2.36 19.67
C GLU A 10 12.34 2.45 18.42
N LEU A 11 11.96 1.30 17.83
CA LEU A 11 11.02 1.26 16.71
C LEU A 11 9.63 1.74 17.15
N VAL A 12 9.15 1.31 18.32
CA VAL A 12 7.84 1.73 18.85
C VAL A 12 7.85 3.23 19.14
N ASP A 13 8.90 3.77 19.74
CA ASP A 13 9.04 5.21 19.96
C ASP A 13 9.06 6.00 18.64
N TYR A 14 9.74 5.47 17.64
CA TYR A 14 9.75 6.05 16.30
C TYR A 14 8.38 6.01 15.64
N MET A 15 7.61 4.92 15.79
CA MET A 15 6.23 4.81 15.31
C MET A 15 5.33 5.89 15.94
N ILE A 16 5.43 6.09 17.26
CA ILE A 16 4.66 7.11 17.98
C ILE A 16 5.00 8.50 17.44
N LYS A 17 6.30 8.83 17.36
CA LYS A 17 6.77 10.12 16.85
C LYS A 17 6.28 10.38 15.43
N THR A 18 6.47 9.41 14.53
CA THR A 18 6.02 9.51 13.15
C THR A 18 4.50 9.62 13.05
N GLY A 19 3.77 8.91 13.91
CA GLY A 19 2.31 9.01 14.00
C GLY A 19 1.84 10.42 14.36
N ILE A 20 2.50 11.09 15.31
CA ILE A 20 2.21 12.49 15.68
C ILE A 20 2.46 13.40 14.46
N ASP A 21 3.64 13.30 13.84
CA ASP A 21 4.02 14.14 12.68
C ASP A 21 3.01 14.01 11.52
N LYS A 22 2.55 12.78 11.24
CA LYS A 22 1.56 12.51 10.20
C LYS A 22 0.17 13.05 10.56
N ALA A 23 -0.29 12.83 11.78
CA ALA A 23 -1.62 13.24 12.25
C ALA A 23 -1.79 14.76 12.35
N THR A 24 -0.71 15.51 12.60
CA THR A 24 -0.70 16.98 12.73
C THR A 24 -0.31 17.71 11.44
N LYS A 25 -0.03 16.98 10.37
CA LYS A 25 0.40 17.55 9.10
C LYS A 25 -0.64 18.55 8.54
N PRO A 26 -0.21 19.74 8.04
CA PRO A 26 -1.10 20.69 7.39
C PRO A 26 -1.86 20.07 6.23
N LEU A 27 -3.12 20.45 6.05
CA LEU A 27 -4.03 19.86 5.06
C LEU A 27 -3.44 19.83 3.65
N PHE A 28 -2.89 20.97 3.19
CA PHE A 28 -2.30 21.06 1.85
C PHE A 28 -1.16 20.06 1.64
N LYS A 29 -0.27 19.91 2.63
CA LYS A 29 0.83 18.92 2.56
C LYS A 29 0.28 17.50 2.55
N LEU A 30 -0.75 17.23 3.36
CA LEU A 30 -1.37 15.92 3.44
C LEU A 30 -2.03 15.53 2.11
N ILE A 31 -2.69 16.48 1.45
CA ILE A 31 -3.27 16.31 0.11
C ILE A 31 -2.20 15.97 -0.93
N LEU A 32 -1.18 16.81 -1.07
CA LEU A 32 -0.13 16.59 -2.08
C LEU A 32 0.61 15.27 -1.86
N LEU A 33 1.01 14.98 -0.62
CA LEU A 33 1.70 13.75 -0.29
C LEU A 33 0.80 12.52 -0.45
N GLY A 34 -0.51 12.66 -0.26
CA GLY A 34 -1.50 11.64 -0.56
C GLY A 34 -1.57 11.35 -2.06
N ILE A 35 -1.63 12.38 -2.91
CA ILE A 35 -1.59 12.21 -4.37
C ILE A 35 -0.32 11.45 -4.80
N PHE A 36 0.84 11.87 -4.31
CA PHE A 36 2.10 11.17 -4.61
C PHE A 36 2.09 9.72 -4.12
N GLY A 37 1.58 9.46 -2.91
CA GLY A 37 1.49 8.08 -2.39
C GLY A 37 0.68 7.16 -3.29
N GLY A 38 -0.49 7.60 -3.73
CA GLY A 38 -1.31 6.85 -4.68
C GLY A 38 -0.66 6.69 -6.05
N ALA A 39 -0.05 7.76 -6.57
CA ALA A 39 0.65 7.74 -7.85
C ALA A 39 1.84 6.76 -7.85
N PHE A 40 2.64 6.74 -6.78
CA PHE A 40 3.79 5.83 -6.67
C PHE A 40 3.35 4.36 -6.62
N ILE A 41 2.32 4.03 -5.85
CA ILE A 41 1.76 2.67 -5.85
C ILE A 41 1.22 2.29 -7.23
N ALA A 42 0.54 3.20 -7.91
CA ALA A 42 0.02 2.98 -9.26
C ALA A 42 1.14 2.75 -10.29
N LEU A 43 2.27 3.47 -10.20
CA LEU A 43 3.45 3.21 -11.03
C LEU A 43 4.02 1.82 -10.79
N GLY A 44 4.08 1.37 -9.52
CA GLY A 44 4.43 -0.01 -9.19
C GLY A 44 3.47 -1.02 -9.83
N GLY A 45 2.16 -0.73 -9.81
CA GLY A 45 1.13 -1.52 -10.48
C GLY A 45 1.29 -1.57 -11.99
N ALA A 46 1.59 -0.44 -12.63
CA ALA A 46 1.84 -0.38 -14.07
C ALA A 46 3.08 -1.21 -14.44
N GLY A 47 4.16 -1.10 -13.67
CA GLY A 47 5.36 -1.92 -13.84
C GLY A 47 5.08 -3.42 -13.70
N ASN A 48 4.25 -3.82 -12.73
CA ASN A 48 3.79 -5.20 -12.54
C ASN A 48 3.06 -5.72 -13.80
N ILE A 49 2.12 -4.95 -14.35
CA ILE A 49 1.38 -5.34 -15.55
C ILE A 49 2.32 -5.51 -16.75
N ILE A 50 3.14 -4.51 -17.03
CA ILE A 50 4.03 -4.52 -18.22
C ILE A 50 5.01 -5.69 -18.13
N SER A 51 5.63 -5.91 -16.97
CA SER A 51 6.65 -6.95 -16.80
C SER A 51 6.10 -8.37 -16.82
N GLY A 52 4.83 -8.59 -16.45
CA GLY A 52 4.20 -9.91 -16.45
C GLY A 52 3.43 -10.26 -17.72
N SER A 53 3.00 -9.26 -18.51
CA SER A 53 1.96 -9.40 -19.53
C SER A 53 2.28 -10.40 -20.68
N THR A 54 3.51 -10.46 -21.12
CA THR A 54 3.92 -11.43 -22.17
C THR A 54 4.25 -12.78 -21.57
N LEU A 55 4.85 -12.80 -20.38
CA LEU A 55 5.25 -14.02 -19.70
C LEU A 55 4.07 -14.88 -19.24
N VAL A 56 2.93 -14.25 -18.90
CA VAL A 56 1.75 -14.99 -18.41
C VAL A 56 1.24 -16.03 -19.42
N LYS A 57 1.52 -15.87 -20.72
CA LYS A 57 1.13 -16.78 -21.78
C LYS A 57 1.99 -18.05 -21.83
N THR A 58 3.22 -17.98 -21.35
CA THR A 58 4.20 -19.08 -21.44
C THR A 58 4.53 -19.66 -20.07
N ASP A 59 4.70 -18.82 -19.06
CA ASP A 59 4.98 -19.20 -17.68
C ASP A 59 4.26 -18.25 -16.70
N PRO A 60 3.04 -18.57 -16.26
CA PRO A 60 2.28 -17.75 -15.31
C PRO A 60 2.98 -17.59 -13.94
N GLY A 61 3.78 -18.57 -13.52
CA GLY A 61 4.54 -18.51 -12.27
C GLY A 61 5.65 -17.45 -12.36
N LEU A 62 6.43 -17.50 -13.43
CA LEU A 62 7.47 -16.52 -13.69
C LEU A 62 6.89 -15.11 -13.90
N ALA A 63 5.76 -14.99 -14.61
CA ALA A 63 5.04 -13.72 -14.79
C ALA A 63 4.71 -13.06 -13.44
N LYS A 64 4.12 -13.83 -12.51
CA LYS A 64 3.83 -13.36 -11.15
C LYS A 64 5.07 -12.96 -10.39
N PHE A 65 6.13 -13.77 -10.47
CA PHE A 65 7.38 -13.49 -9.77
C PHE A 65 8.04 -12.20 -10.27
N VAL A 66 8.19 -12.05 -11.59
CA VAL A 66 8.81 -10.85 -12.18
C VAL A 66 7.98 -9.59 -11.87
N GLY A 67 6.65 -9.67 -12.02
CA GLY A 67 5.76 -8.58 -11.65
C GLY A 67 5.85 -8.22 -10.16
N ALA A 68 5.96 -9.23 -9.29
CA ALA A 68 6.14 -9.02 -7.85
C ALA A 68 7.50 -8.39 -7.52
N CYS A 69 8.55 -8.65 -8.28
CA CYS A 69 9.86 -8.01 -8.12
C CYS A 69 9.85 -6.53 -8.49
N VAL A 70 9.04 -6.12 -9.46
CA VAL A 70 8.97 -4.74 -9.95
C VAL A 70 8.05 -3.86 -9.08
N PHE A 71 6.92 -4.38 -8.62
CA PHE A 71 5.90 -3.63 -7.88
C PHE A 71 6.44 -2.85 -6.65
N PRO A 72 7.41 -3.36 -5.86
CA PRO A 72 7.90 -2.69 -4.64
C PRO A 72 8.46 -1.29 -4.85
N VAL A 73 8.81 -0.91 -6.07
CA VAL A 73 9.27 0.46 -6.39
C VAL A 73 8.27 1.51 -5.88
N GLY A 74 6.97 1.18 -5.91
CA GLY A 74 5.92 2.06 -5.40
C GLY A 74 6.08 2.39 -3.92
N LEU A 75 6.23 1.38 -3.05
CA LEU A 75 6.43 1.61 -1.62
C LEU A 75 7.81 2.20 -1.32
N ILE A 76 8.84 1.81 -2.04
CA ILE A 76 10.19 2.40 -1.92
C ILE A 76 10.10 3.92 -2.10
N MET A 77 9.45 4.39 -3.17
CA MET A 77 9.25 5.82 -3.40
C MET A 77 8.42 6.47 -2.29
N VAL A 78 7.35 5.82 -1.81
CA VAL A 78 6.56 6.31 -0.67
C VAL A 78 7.43 6.55 0.57
N VAL A 79 8.25 5.58 0.94
CA VAL A 79 9.06 5.62 2.16
C VAL A 79 10.23 6.60 2.04
N ILE A 80 10.96 6.54 0.91
CA ILE A 80 12.18 7.33 0.73
C ILE A 80 11.88 8.79 0.43
N LEU A 81 10.85 9.08 -0.37
CA LEU A 81 10.45 10.45 -0.71
C LEU A 81 9.44 11.04 0.28
N GLY A 82 9.00 10.27 1.27
CA GLY A 82 8.19 10.77 2.39
C GLY A 82 6.74 11.09 2.04
N SER A 83 6.12 10.36 1.09
CA SER A 83 4.70 10.53 0.77
C SER A 83 3.78 9.82 1.77
N GLU A 84 2.48 10.12 1.68
CA GLU A 84 1.47 9.58 2.58
C GLU A 84 0.70 8.44 1.91
N LEU A 85 0.67 7.29 2.55
CA LEU A 85 -0.02 6.11 2.05
C LEU A 85 -1.00 5.58 3.11
N PHE A 86 -2.27 5.45 2.73
CA PHE A 86 -3.35 5.01 3.61
C PHE A 86 -3.01 3.73 4.38
N THR A 87 -2.52 2.71 3.70
CA THR A 87 -2.23 1.40 4.31
C THR A 87 -1.14 1.50 5.38
N SER A 88 -0.06 2.23 5.14
CA SER A 88 0.96 2.49 6.17
C SER A 88 0.45 3.40 7.30
N ASN A 89 -0.49 4.30 7.00
CA ASN A 89 -1.05 5.21 8.00
C ASN A 89 -2.02 4.51 8.97
N CYS A 90 -2.41 3.26 8.71
CA CYS A 90 -3.08 2.42 9.72
C CYS A 90 -2.21 2.23 10.99
N LEU A 91 -0.89 2.41 10.90
CA LEU A 91 0.01 2.43 12.06
C LEU A 91 -0.19 3.65 13.00
N LEU A 92 -0.94 4.69 12.58
CA LEU A 92 -1.30 5.82 13.45
C LEU A 92 -2.11 5.37 14.66
N THR A 93 -2.75 4.21 14.58
CA THR A 93 -3.43 3.58 15.72
C THR A 93 -2.52 3.39 16.93
N VAL A 94 -1.21 3.23 16.72
CA VAL A 94 -0.21 3.15 17.79
C VAL A 94 -0.09 4.49 18.55
N ALA A 95 0.03 5.62 17.82
CA ALA A 95 0.09 6.94 18.46
C ALA A 95 -1.26 7.31 19.11
N TYR A 96 -2.38 6.86 18.57
CA TYR A 96 -3.70 7.02 19.18
C TYR A 96 -3.82 6.21 20.48
N THR A 97 -3.41 4.94 20.47
CA THR A 97 -3.41 4.10 21.69
C THR A 97 -2.49 4.67 22.77
N ASN A 98 -1.38 5.27 22.38
CA ASN A 98 -0.47 6.01 23.28
C ASN A 98 -1.03 7.37 23.75
N LYS A 99 -2.24 7.76 23.33
CA LYS A 99 -2.91 9.04 23.66
C LYS A 99 -2.13 10.29 23.19
N LYS A 100 -1.27 10.16 22.19
CA LYS A 100 -0.48 11.27 21.63
C LYS A 100 -1.20 12.00 20.50
N ILE A 101 -2.24 11.38 19.91
CA ILE A 101 -3.12 11.99 18.92
C ILE A 101 -4.58 11.71 19.29
N SER A 102 -5.49 12.59 18.87
CA SER A 102 -6.92 12.41 19.07
C SER A 102 -7.52 11.47 17.99
N PHE A 103 -8.71 10.91 18.27
CA PHE A 103 -9.47 10.14 17.29
C PHE A 103 -9.77 10.97 16.02
N THR A 104 -10.12 12.24 16.20
CA THR A 104 -10.38 13.15 15.07
C THR A 104 -9.14 13.33 14.18
N GLN A 105 -7.95 13.45 14.76
CA GLN A 105 -6.70 13.53 14.01
C GLN A 105 -6.39 12.24 13.26
N LEU A 106 -6.62 11.08 13.88
CA LEU A 106 -6.49 9.77 13.25
C LEU A 106 -7.42 9.66 12.03
N ILE A 107 -8.72 9.88 12.20
CA ILE A 107 -9.70 9.76 11.13
C ILE A 107 -9.46 10.79 10.03
N ARG A 108 -9.14 12.03 10.38
CA ARG A 108 -8.78 13.07 9.41
C ARG A 108 -7.64 12.61 8.50
N ASN A 109 -6.57 12.08 9.07
CA ASN A 109 -5.42 11.61 8.28
C ASN A 109 -5.82 10.45 7.37
N ILE A 110 -6.42 9.41 7.93
CA ILE A 110 -6.84 8.19 7.22
C ILE A 110 -7.76 8.53 6.03
N VAL A 111 -8.80 9.34 6.24
CA VAL A 111 -9.78 9.67 5.20
C VAL A 111 -9.15 10.52 4.11
N ILE A 112 -8.44 11.58 4.48
CA ILE A 112 -7.83 12.48 3.49
C ILE A 112 -6.79 11.72 2.64
N VAL A 113 -5.91 10.95 3.29
CA VAL A 113 -4.88 10.21 2.55
C VAL A 113 -5.52 9.15 1.64
N TYR A 114 -6.55 8.43 2.09
CA TYR A 114 -7.26 7.46 1.27
C TYR A 114 -7.84 8.08 0.00
N LEU A 115 -8.56 9.21 0.16
CA LEU A 115 -9.17 9.92 -0.97
C LEU A 115 -8.13 10.44 -1.97
N PHE A 116 -7.04 11.02 -1.46
CA PHE A 116 -6.00 11.58 -2.35
C PHE A 116 -5.04 10.52 -2.88
N ASN A 117 -4.90 9.36 -2.25
CA ASN A 117 -4.29 8.19 -2.89
C ASN A 117 -5.12 7.74 -4.11
N TYR A 118 -6.47 7.78 -4.01
CA TYR A 118 -7.32 7.50 -5.19
C TYR A 118 -7.07 8.50 -6.33
N VAL A 119 -6.97 9.79 -6.03
CA VAL A 119 -6.67 10.82 -7.04
C VAL A 119 -5.33 10.54 -7.73
N GLY A 120 -4.28 10.23 -6.96
CA GLY A 120 -2.97 9.86 -7.52
C GLY A 120 -3.03 8.60 -8.39
N SER A 121 -3.71 7.57 -7.92
CA SER A 121 -3.93 6.33 -8.68
C SER A 121 -4.71 6.58 -9.97
N PHE A 122 -5.75 7.40 -9.92
CA PHE A 122 -6.55 7.78 -11.11
C PHE A 122 -5.69 8.49 -12.16
N ILE A 123 -4.89 9.47 -11.75
CA ILE A 123 -4.00 10.22 -12.66
C ILE A 123 -3.06 9.26 -13.40
N VAL A 124 -2.40 8.36 -12.66
CA VAL A 124 -1.47 7.39 -13.29
C VAL A 124 -2.23 6.40 -14.16
N SER A 125 -3.39 5.90 -13.73
CA SER A 125 -4.25 5.02 -14.56
C SER A 125 -4.60 5.69 -15.89
N TYR A 126 -5.05 6.95 -15.82
CA TYR A 126 -5.43 7.72 -17.00
C TYR A 126 -4.25 7.94 -17.96
N ILE A 127 -3.12 8.41 -17.44
CA ILE A 127 -1.92 8.67 -18.26
C ILE A 127 -1.39 7.37 -18.87
N THR A 128 -1.33 6.28 -18.11
CA THR A 128 -0.82 4.99 -18.58
C THR A 128 -1.69 4.40 -19.69
N VAL A 129 -3.01 4.42 -19.51
CA VAL A 129 -3.97 3.85 -20.48
C VAL A 129 -4.09 4.76 -21.70
N LYS A 130 -4.37 6.05 -21.53
CA LYS A 130 -4.59 6.99 -22.64
C LYS A 130 -3.31 7.45 -23.32
N GLY A 131 -2.18 7.41 -22.61
CA GLY A 131 -0.85 7.67 -23.17
C GLY A 131 -0.27 6.49 -23.95
N GLY A 132 -0.99 5.36 -24.04
CA GLY A 132 -0.59 4.22 -24.88
C GLY A 132 0.59 3.40 -24.31
N SER A 133 0.83 3.46 -22.99
CA SER A 133 1.91 2.68 -22.37
C SER A 133 1.59 1.19 -22.31
N PHE A 134 0.33 0.79 -22.41
CA PHE A 134 -0.13 -0.60 -22.42
C PHE A 134 -0.41 -1.05 -23.86
N ASN A 135 0.25 -2.13 -24.28
CA ASN A 135 -0.08 -2.86 -25.50
C ASN A 135 -1.26 -3.83 -25.28
N SER A 136 -1.68 -4.56 -26.30
CA SER A 136 -2.79 -5.51 -26.23
C SER A 136 -2.61 -6.58 -25.14
N ASP A 137 -1.39 -7.10 -24.96
CA ASP A 137 -1.09 -8.11 -23.94
C ASP A 137 -1.19 -7.54 -22.53
N SER A 138 -0.69 -6.33 -22.32
CA SER A 138 -0.78 -5.63 -21.03
C SER A 138 -2.24 -5.31 -20.68
N LEU A 139 -3.06 -4.91 -21.65
CA LEU A 139 -4.48 -4.66 -21.45
C LEU A 139 -5.24 -5.94 -21.10
N ALA A 140 -4.98 -7.03 -21.80
CA ALA A 140 -5.59 -8.33 -21.51
C ALA A 140 -5.21 -8.83 -20.09
N TYR A 141 -3.94 -8.72 -19.71
CA TYR A 141 -3.46 -9.13 -18.40
C TYR A 141 -4.03 -8.25 -17.27
N LEU A 142 -4.16 -6.95 -17.50
CA LEU A 142 -4.81 -6.01 -16.58
C LEU A 142 -6.28 -6.40 -16.34
N GLN A 143 -7.03 -6.68 -17.40
CA GLN A 143 -8.44 -7.07 -17.32
C GLN A 143 -8.62 -8.42 -16.60
N ASP A 144 -7.74 -9.38 -16.83
CA ASP A 144 -7.74 -10.67 -16.13
C ASP A 144 -7.56 -10.48 -14.62
N ILE A 145 -6.54 -9.72 -14.21
CA ILE A 145 -6.30 -9.38 -12.79
C ILE A 145 -7.52 -8.68 -12.18
N ALA A 146 -8.09 -7.68 -12.85
CA ALA A 146 -9.24 -6.94 -12.35
C ALA A 146 -10.48 -7.82 -12.19
N THR A 147 -10.72 -8.68 -13.16
CA THR A 147 -11.85 -9.64 -13.16
C THR A 147 -11.76 -10.57 -11.94
N HIS A 148 -10.60 -11.17 -11.70
CA HIS A 148 -10.39 -12.01 -10.50
C HIS A 148 -10.61 -11.25 -9.19
N LYS A 149 -10.23 -9.97 -9.14
CA LYS A 149 -10.40 -9.14 -7.94
C LYS A 149 -11.87 -8.81 -7.63
N VAL A 150 -12.68 -8.53 -8.63
CA VAL A 150 -14.09 -8.15 -8.40
C VAL A 150 -15.02 -9.34 -8.21
N HIS A 151 -14.64 -10.54 -8.67
CA HIS A 151 -15.42 -11.77 -8.45
C HIS A 151 -15.09 -12.51 -7.15
N ALA A 152 -14.10 -12.05 -6.40
CA ALA A 152 -13.76 -12.64 -5.12
C ALA A 152 -14.85 -12.37 -4.06
N SER A 153 -15.09 -13.35 -3.18
CA SER A 153 -16.08 -13.18 -2.11
C SER A 153 -15.64 -12.11 -1.09
N ALA A 154 -16.60 -11.47 -0.42
CA ALA A 154 -16.35 -10.49 0.65
C ALA A 154 -15.37 -11.02 1.70
N TYR A 155 -15.55 -12.27 2.14
CA TYR A 155 -14.65 -12.93 3.08
C TYR A 155 -13.22 -13.03 2.55
N ALA A 156 -13.04 -13.49 1.31
CA ALA A 156 -11.72 -13.63 0.70
C ALA A 156 -11.02 -12.27 0.56
N LEU A 157 -11.74 -11.23 0.10
CA LEU A 157 -11.22 -9.86 -0.01
C LEU A 157 -10.78 -9.30 1.33
N PHE A 158 -11.59 -9.51 2.37
CA PHE A 158 -11.29 -9.05 3.72
C PHE A 158 -10.03 -9.73 4.29
N ILE A 159 -9.97 -11.07 4.23
CA ILE A 159 -8.81 -11.82 4.75
C ILE A 159 -7.53 -11.51 3.97
N LYS A 160 -7.59 -11.48 2.63
CA LYS A 160 -6.46 -11.08 1.79
C LYS A 160 -6.03 -9.64 2.08
N GLY A 161 -6.98 -8.76 2.40
CA GLY A 161 -6.71 -7.40 2.83
C GLY A 161 -5.94 -7.35 4.16
N ILE A 162 -6.33 -8.16 5.16
CA ILE A 162 -5.60 -8.25 6.44
C ILE A 162 -4.15 -8.68 6.19
N LEU A 163 -3.96 -9.82 5.53
CA LEU A 163 -2.64 -10.40 5.29
C LEU A 163 -1.75 -9.47 4.45
N CYS A 164 -2.33 -8.79 3.48
CA CYS A 164 -1.64 -7.77 2.71
C CYS A 164 -1.09 -6.66 3.62
N ASN A 165 -1.94 -6.06 4.46
CA ASN A 165 -1.50 -4.89 5.22
C ASN A 165 -0.62 -5.24 6.43
N VAL A 166 -0.63 -6.47 6.90
CA VAL A 166 0.43 -6.98 7.78
C VAL A 166 1.79 -6.89 7.09
N LEU A 167 1.89 -7.30 5.82
CA LEU A 167 3.14 -7.25 5.06
C LEU A 167 3.53 -5.81 4.67
N VAL A 168 2.57 -4.97 4.27
CA VAL A 168 2.83 -3.57 3.93
C VAL A 168 3.30 -2.77 5.14
N CYS A 169 2.62 -2.88 6.27
CA CYS A 169 3.07 -2.25 7.52
C CYS A 169 4.39 -2.86 7.99
N GLY A 170 4.58 -4.17 7.85
CA GLY A 170 5.86 -4.84 8.11
C GLY A 170 7.01 -4.25 7.29
N ALA A 171 6.80 -4.02 5.98
CA ALA A 171 7.77 -3.37 5.10
C ALA A 171 8.15 -1.96 5.57
N VAL A 172 7.14 -1.17 5.99
CA VAL A 172 7.37 0.17 6.53
C VAL A 172 8.15 0.10 7.84
N LEU A 173 7.81 -0.82 8.74
CA LEU A 173 8.49 -1.01 10.02
C LEU A 173 9.93 -1.47 9.84
N LEU A 174 10.20 -2.41 8.91
CA LEU A 174 11.56 -2.81 8.56
C LEU A 174 12.36 -1.62 8.03
N SER A 175 11.76 -0.80 7.15
CA SER A 175 12.39 0.42 6.65
C SER A 175 12.64 1.45 7.76
N TYR A 176 11.75 1.57 8.75
CA TYR A 176 11.95 2.44 9.92
C TYR A 176 13.05 1.93 10.84
N THR A 177 13.23 0.61 10.91
CA THR A 177 14.27 -0.03 11.73
C THR A 177 15.66 0.22 11.15
N ALA A 178 15.80 0.23 9.83
CA ALA A 178 17.08 0.45 9.14
C ALA A 178 17.60 1.88 9.31
N LYS A 179 18.92 2.03 9.53
CA LYS A 179 19.62 3.31 9.67
C LYS A 179 20.26 3.81 8.37
N ASP A 180 20.38 2.96 7.38
CA ASP A 180 20.99 3.26 6.07
C ASP A 180 19.95 3.10 4.93
N ILE A 181 20.28 3.64 3.76
CA ILE A 181 19.38 3.64 2.61
C ILE A 181 19.17 2.23 2.04
N ILE A 182 20.21 1.42 2.01
CA ILE A 182 20.14 0.07 1.44
C ILE A 182 19.24 -0.83 2.29
N GLY A 183 19.42 -0.78 3.61
CA GLY A 183 18.54 -1.47 4.56
C GLY A 183 17.08 -1.05 4.41
N LYS A 184 16.80 0.25 4.18
CA LYS A 184 15.44 0.74 3.92
C LYS A 184 14.86 0.20 2.63
N LEU A 185 15.65 0.16 1.56
CA LEU A 185 15.22 -0.37 0.26
C LEU A 185 14.83 -1.84 0.37
N PHE A 186 15.70 -2.67 0.92
CA PHE A 186 15.44 -4.10 1.08
C PHE A 186 14.32 -4.37 2.09
N GLY A 187 14.26 -3.61 3.18
CA GLY A 187 13.18 -3.69 4.17
C GLY A 187 11.81 -3.40 3.56
N ALA A 188 11.74 -2.45 2.63
CA ALA A 188 10.52 -2.19 1.86
C ALA A 188 10.26 -3.28 0.82
N TRP A 189 11.29 -3.74 0.11
CA TRP A 189 11.16 -4.55 -1.10
C TRP A 189 10.61 -5.95 -0.83
N PHE A 190 11.21 -6.70 0.10
CA PHE A 190 10.88 -8.11 0.31
C PHE A 190 9.43 -8.38 0.74
N PRO A 191 8.86 -7.71 1.76
CA PRO A 191 7.48 -8.00 2.15
C PRO A 191 6.47 -7.55 1.08
N ILE A 192 6.78 -6.49 0.34
CA ILE A 192 5.92 -6.02 -0.76
C ILE A 192 5.95 -7.02 -1.92
N MET A 193 7.14 -7.48 -2.32
CA MET A 193 7.28 -8.54 -3.31
C MET A 193 6.45 -9.77 -2.91
N LEU A 194 6.52 -10.16 -1.65
CA LEU A 194 5.83 -11.34 -1.14
C LEU A 194 4.30 -11.22 -1.24
N PHE A 195 3.70 -10.09 -0.81
CA PHE A 195 2.25 -9.96 -0.88
C PHE A 195 1.73 -9.94 -2.32
N VAL A 196 2.49 -9.34 -3.25
CA VAL A 196 2.13 -9.33 -4.67
C VAL A 196 2.22 -10.73 -5.26
N LEU A 197 3.30 -11.46 -4.95
CA LEU A 197 3.51 -12.84 -5.42
C LEU A 197 2.39 -13.78 -4.96
N ILE A 198 1.98 -13.68 -3.69
CA ILE A 198 0.89 -14.50 -3.13
C ILE A 198 -0.47 -14.08 -3.70
N GLY A 199 -0.63 -12.82 -4.12
CA GLY A 199 -1.89 -12.28 -4.63
C GLY A 199 -2.82 -11.76 -3.52
N TYR A 200 -2.25 -11.19 -2.45
CA TYR A 200 -3.03 -10.48 -1.44
C TYR A 200 -3.53 -9.13 -1.96
N ASP A 201 -4.56 -8.58 -1.31
CA ASP A 201 -5.28 -7.41 -1.81
C ASP A 201 -4.89 -6.13 -1.06
N HIS A 202 -4.31 -5.20 -1.81
CA HIS A 202 -3.94 -3.85 -1.35
C HIS A 202 -4.92 -2.83 -1.91
N SER A 203 -5.66 -2.12 -1.05
CA SER A 203 -6.72 -1.21 -1.49
C SER A 203 -6.22 -0.14 -2.48
N ILE A 204 -5.07 0.47 -2.23
CA ILE A 204 -4.54 1.52 -3.11
C ILE A 204 -4.01 0.95 -4.44
N ALA A 205 -3.44 -0.26 -4.44
CA ALA A 205 -3.10 -0.94 -5.69
C ALA A 205 -4.37 -1.31 -6.48
N ASN A 206 -5.42 -1.77 -5.80
CA ASN A 206 -6.69 -2.08 -6.43
C ASN A 206 -7.36 -0.83 -7.02
N MET A 207 -7.19 0.35 -6.42
CA MET A 207 -7.60 1.62 -7.05
C MET A 207 -7.00 1.79 -8.44
N PHE A 208 -5.71 1.45 -8.63
CA PHE A 208 -5.06 1.51 -9.94
C PHE A 208 -5.62 0.45 -10.90
N TYR A 209 -5.56 -0.84 -10.53
CA TYR A 209 -5.94 -1.93 -11.42
C TYR A 209 -7.40 -1.80 -11.89
N LEU A 210 -8.33 -1.54 -10.96
CA LEU A 210 -9.75 -1.47 -11.25
C LEU A 210 -10.11 -0.20 -12.04
N THR A 211 -9.48 0.94 -11.73
CA THR A 211 -9.70 2.19 -12.47
C THR A 211 -9.12 2.11 -13.88
N ALA A 212 -7.91 1.56 -14.04
CA ALA A 212 -7.31 1.39 -15.36
C ALA A 212 -8.15 0.45 -16.22
N THR A 213 -8.68 -0.64 -15.66
CA THR A 213 -9.62 -1.53 -16.38
C THR A 213 -10.89 -0.78 -16.78
N LYS A 214 -11.50 0.02 -15.91
CA LYS A 214 -12.69 0.82 -16.24
C LYS A 214 -12.45 1.82 -17.37
N LEU A 215 -11.24 2.35 -17.48
CA LEU A 215 -10.86 3.27 -18.58
C LEU A 215 -10.70 2.56 -19.92
N VAL A 216 -10.44 1.27 -19.93
CA VAL A 216 -10.32 0.40 -21.11
C VAL A 216 -11.68 -0.21 -21.46
N ASP A 217 -12.37 -0.72 -20.47
CA ASP A 217 -13.66 -1.39 -20.60
C ASP A 217 -14.75 -0.60 -19.86
N THR A 218 -15.57 0.10 -20.65
CA THR A 218 -16.67 0.90 -20.11
C THR A 218 -17.81 0.07 -19.52
N SER A 219 -17.89 -1.24 -19.84
CA SER A 219 -18.87 -2.16 -19.25
C SER A 219 -18.49 -2.63 -17.84
N PHE A 220 -17.21 -2.48 -17.44
CA PHE A 220 -16.73 -2.86 -16.12
C PHE A 220 -17.46 -2.05 -15.03
N GLU A 221 -18.20 -2.71 -14.14
CA GLU A 221 -19.15 -2.07 -13.24
C GLU A 221 -18.48 -1.32 -12.08
N ILE A 222 -18.91 -0.07 -11.83
CA ILE A 222 -18.45 0.73 -10.68
C ILE A 222 -18.86 0.09 -9.35
N SER A 223 -20.03 -0.54 -9.30
CA SER A 223 -20.50 -1.30 -8.13
C SER A 223 -19.52 -2.37 -7.68
N SER A 224 -18.94 -3.11 -8.64
CA SER A 224 -17.94 -4.15 -8.39
C SER A 224 -16.61 -3.56 -7.89
N ILE A 225 -16.20 -2.39 -8.42
CA ILE A 225 -15.04 -1.65 -7.92
C ILE A 225 -15.25 -1.25 -6.45
N LEU A 226 -16.40 -0.63 -6.15
CA LEU A 226 -16.72 -0.18 -4.79
C LEU A 226 -16.82 -1.34 -3.81
N TYR A 227 -17.43 -2.47 -4.24
CA TYR A 227 -17.48 -3.69 -3.46
C TYR A 227 -16.08 -4.20 -3.08
N ASN A 228 -15.18 -4.34 -4.07
CA ASN A 228 -13.81 -4.77 -3.82
C ASN A 228 -13.09 -3.82 -2.86
N LEU A 229 -13.09 -2.51 -3.17
CA LEU A 229 -12.41 -1.51 -2.36
C LEU A 229 -12.95 -1.47 -0.92
N PHE A 230 -14.25 -1.65 -0.70
CA PHE A 230 -14.83 -1.64 0.64
C PHE A 230 -14.26 -2.76 1.50
N TYR A 231 -14.36 -4.02 1.07
CA TYR A 231 -13.91 -5.15 1.88
C TYR A 231 -12.39 -5.22 2.02
N VAL A 232 -11.65 -4.89 0.98
CA VAL A 232 -10.19 -4.83 1.03
C VAL A 232 -9.72 -3.72 1.97
N THR A 233 -10.34 -2.54 1.94
CA THR A 233 -10.00 -1.41 2.83
C THR A 233 -10.22 -1.78 4.30
N LEU A 234 -11.35 -2.42 4.63
CA LEU A 234 -11.60 -2.89 5.99
C LEU A 234 -10.53 -3.90 6.43
N GLY A 235 -10.20 -4.86 5.56
CA GLY A 235 -9.12 -5.81 5.82
C GLY A 235 -7.76 -5.13 6.04
N ASN A 236 -7.42 -4.15 5.19
CA ASN A 236 -6.17 -3.41 5.33
C ASN A 236 -6.10 -2.64 6.68
N ILE A 237 -7.19 -2.01 7.13
CA ILE A 237 -7.22 -1.36 8.44
C ILE A 237 -6.88 -2.37 9.55
N VAL A 238 -7.58 -3.51 9.57
CA VAL A 238 -7.36 -4.56 10.58
C VAL A 238 -5.93 -5.09 10.52
N GLY A 239 -5.38 -5.31 9.31
CA GLY A 239 -4.01 -5.81 9.13
C GLY A 239 -2.94 -4.86 9.68
N GLY A 240 -3.10 -3.55 9.46
CA GLY A 240 -2.20 -2.54 10.03
C GLY A 240 -2.26 -2.48 11.56
N MET A 241 -3.47 -2.61 12.14
CA MET A 241 -3.64 -2.73 13.60
C MET A 241 -3.04 -4.01 14.14
N ALA A 242 -3.21 -5.13 13.43
CA ALA A 242 -2.75 -6.46 13.84
C ALA A 242 -1.23 -6.59 13.95
N ILE A 243 -0.45 -5.75 13.27
CA ILE A 243 1.00 -5.70 13.45
C ILE A 243 1.44 -4.57 14.38
N GLY A 244 0.82 -3.39 14.28
CA GLY A 244 1.25 -2.22 15.04
C GLY A 244 0.96 -2.30 16.54
N LEU A 245 -0.24 -2.72 16.92
CA LEU A 245 -0.67 -2.76 18.32
C LEU A 245 0.07 -3.84 19.15
N PRO A 246 0.26 -5.08 18.69
CA PRO A 246 1.06 -6.04 19.44
C PRO A 246 2.49 -5.57 19.68
N LEU A 247 3.15 -4.97 18.69
CA LEU A 247 4.48 -4.42 18.88
C LEU A 247 4.48 -3.31 19.97
N TYR A 248 3.48 -2.44 19.94
CA TYR A 248 3.32 -1.41 20.98
C TYR A 248 3.16 -2.04 22.36
N PHE A 249 2.24 -2.98 22.54
CA PHE A 249 2.02 -3.59 23.86
C PHE A 249 3.21 -4.41 24.37
N CYS A 250 3.99 -5.01 23.50
CA CYS A 250 5.15 -5.81 23.87
C CYS A 250 6.39 -4.95 24.21
N TYR A 251 6.59 -3.83 23.52
CA TYR A 251 7.88 -3.14 23.55
C TYR A 251 7.82 -1.67 23.98
N TYR A 252 6.62 -1.10 24.16
CA TYR A 252 6.51 0.26 24.67
C TYR A 252 6.95 0.30 26.15
N LYS A 253 7.96 1.10 26.43
CA LYS A 253 8.40 1.39 27.81
C LYS A 253 7.85 2.75 28.21
N LYS A 254 6.98 2.78 29.23
CA LYS A 254 6.55 4.05 29.82
C LYS A 254 7.79 4.76 30.33
N GLN A 255 8.04 5.98 29.87
CA GLN A 255 9.06 6.83 30.49
C GLN A 255 8.45 7.33 31.82
N ASP A 256 9.05 6.91 32.93
CA ASP A 256 8.69 7.37 34.26
C ASP A 256 9.01 8.85 34.42
#